data_c2f8c71b763f4b781ff771e7f3fe1e89
#
_entry.id   c2f8c71b763f4b781ff771e7f3fe1e89
#
_cell.length_a   1.000
_cell.length_b   1.000
_cell.length_c   1.000
_cell.angle_alpha   90.00
_cell.angle_beta   90.00
_cell.angle_gamma   90.00
#
_symmetry.space_group_name_H-M   'P 1'
#
loop_
_entity.id
_entity.type
_entity.pdbx_description
1 polymer ?
#
loop_
_entity_poly.entity_id
_entity_poly.type
_entity_poly.pdbx_seq_one_letter_code
_entity_poly.pdbx_strand_id
1 'polypeptide(L)'
;THKTILILLTIFISLTATAIPARKGLIPLTQPDGTTFNAVFRGDESTRIKTTTDGRAIIQDEEGWWCYAEFDEEGRRWSSGWRVGGKTPQKVLSRSTEIPYRKIAEMARFRNMHEDGRLSSIPGKAVTRNGEAAIKHGIVILAQFRDVSFKHSRSDFEALLTQEGYSAHGAIGSAKEYFDAQFGGKVEFRFDVSDVVTLPGTRKDYGANDESGQDNAPATMIIDACRLADADIDFSMYDDDSDGEIDNVFVFFAGEDEAEGADEECIWSHAWYIYNGAGYSMSLD
;
A
#
# COMPACT_ATOMS: atom_id res chain seq x y z
N THR A 1 -48.14 -34.47 0.40
CA THR A 1 -46.67 -34.42 0.51
C THR A 1 -46.17 -33.05 0.04
N HIS A 2 -45.93 -32.10 1.00
CA HIS A 2 -45.35 -30.83 0.71
C HIS A 2 -43.81 -30.97 0.68
N LYS A 3 -43.20 -30.72 -0.46
CA LYS A 3 -41.75 -30.58 -0.58
C LYS A 3 -41.38 -29.18 -0.20
N THR A 4 -40.78 -29.03 0.99
CA THR A 4 -40.16 -27.76 1.44
C THR A 4 -38.85 -27.62 0.67
N ILE A 5 -38.73 -26.61 -0.20
CA ILE A 5 -37.49 -26.23 -0.86
C ILE A 5 -36.73 -25.35 0.11
N LEU A 6 -35.66 -25.90 0.67
CA LEU A 6 -34.69 -25.14 1.49
C LEU A 6 -33.78 -24.37 0.53
N ILE A 7 -34.05 -23.07 0.39
CA ILE A 7 -33.13 -22.18 -0.35
C ILE A 7 -31.98 -21.87 0.59
N LEU A 8 -30.84 -22.52 0.34
CA LEU A 8 -29.57 -22.19 1.00
C LEU A 8 -29.06 -20.87 0.40
N LEU A 9 -29.28 -19.78 1.13
CA LEU A 9 -28.70 -18.47 0.80
C LEU A 9 -27.21 -18.52 1.16
N THR A 10 -26.37 -18.92 0.22
CA THR A 10 -24.92 -18.80 0.33
C THR A 10 -24.56 -17.31 0.24
N ILE A 11 -24.34 -16.70 1.39
CA ILE A 11 -23.74 -15.37 1.46
C ILE A 11 -22.28 -15.56 1.02
N PHE A 12 -21.98 -15.22 -0.22
CA PHE A 12 -20.63 -14.98 -0.68
C PHE A 12 -20.13 -13.72 0.05
N ILE A 13 -19.42 -13.92 1.15
CA ILE A 13 -18.53 -12.88 1.67
C ILE A 13 -17.33 -12.89 0.73
N SER A 14 -17.39 -12.08 -0.32
CA SER A 14 -16.21 -11.68 -1.07
C SER A 14 -15.34 -10.90 -0.07
N LEU A 15 -14.29 -11.54 0.42
CA LEU A 15 -13.16 -10.84 1.02
C LEU A 15 -12.55 -10.01 -0.11
N THR A 16 -13.07 -8.81 -0.29
CA THR A 16 -12.39 -7.80 -1.09
C THR A 16 -11.09 -7.50 -0.35
N ALA A 17 -9.96 -7.66 -1.01
CA ALA A 17 -8.71 -7.06 -0.54
C ALA A 17 -9.05 -5.59 -0.29
N THR A 18 -9.03 -5.19 0.97
CA THR A 18 -9.25 -3.80 1.30
C THR A 18 -7.93 -3.09 1.07
N ALA A 19 -7.96 -2.14 0.16
CA ALA A 19 -6.93 -1.13 -0.02
C ALA A 19 -6.43 -0.61 1.33
N ILE A 20 -5.15 -0.30 1.46
CA ILE A 20 -4.58 0.21 2.71
C ILE A 20 -5.14 1.61 2.96
N PRO A 21 -6.00 1.78 3.99
CA PRO A 21 -6.65 3.06 4.23
C PRO A 21 -5.66 4.06 4.82
N ALA A 22 -5.84 5.33 4.45
CA ALA A 22 -5.11 6.43 5.05
C ALA A 22 -5.29 6.46 6.58
N ARG A 23 -4.25 6.89 7.28
CA ARG A 23 -4.27 7.10 8.74
C ARG A 23 -5.46 7.98 9.14
N LYS A 24 -6.20 7.52 10.13
CA LYS A 24 -7.31 8.29 10.69
C LYS A 24 -6.79 9.38 11.65
N GLY A 25 -7.39 10.56 11.58
CA GLY A 25 -7.14 11.66 12.51
C GLY A 25 -6.60 12.92 11.84
N LEU A 26 -6.14 13.85 12.67
CA LEU A 26 -5.56 15.10 12.21
C LEU A 26 -4.05 14.92 12.00
N ILE A 27 -3.56 15.43 10.90
CA ILE A 27 -2.15 15.45 10.54
C ILE A 27 -1.70 16.91 10.55
N PRO A 28 -0.70 17.28 11.37
CA PRO A 28 -0.12 18.62 11.33
C PRO A 28 0.73 18.77 10.07
N LEU A 29 0.41 19.75 9.24
CA LEU A 29 1.19 20.13 8.08
C LEU A 29 1.83 21.51 8.32
N THR A 30 3.01 21.72 7.76
CA THR A 30 3.77 22.96 7.93
C THR A 30 4.00 23.61 6.57
N GLN A 31 3.73 24.90 6.48
CA GLN A 31 4.06 25.73 5.33
C GLN A 31 5.56 26.06 5.32
N PRO A 32 6.18 26.42 4.17
CA PRO A 32 7.57 26.82 4.10
C PRO A 32 7.96 28.01 5.01
N ASP A 33 7.00 28.86 5.38
CA ASP A 33 7.21 29.97 6.32
C ASP A 33 7.12 29.57 7.79
N GLY A 34 6.93 28.28 8.09
CA GLY A 34 6.78 27.74 9.44
C GLY A 34 5.35 27.79 9.99
N THR A 35 4.37 28.33 9.27
CA THR A 35 2.96 28.30 9.67
C THR A 35 2.45 26.88 9.62
N THR A 36 1.75 26.43 10.68
CA THR A 36 1.18 25.07 10.77
C THR A 36 -0.33 25.08 10.71
N PHE A 37 -0.90 24.01 10.13
CA PHE A 37 -2.34 23.78 10.13
C PHE A 37 -2.62 22.27 10.19
N ASN A 38 -3.84 21.89 10.56
CA ASN A 38 -4.26 20.50 10.59
C ASN A 38 -4.93 20.10 9.28
N ALA A 39 -4.54 18.94 8.76
CA ALA A 39 -5.16 18.30 7.61
C ALA A 39 -5.79 16.94 8.00
N VAL A 40 -6.58 16.39 7.11
CA VAL A 40 -7.15 15.05 7.20
C VAL A 40 -6.74 14.28 5.95
N PHE A 41 -6.18 13.10 6.14
CA PHE A 41 -5.92 12.17 5.07
C PHE A 41 -7.19 11.37 4.75
N ARG A 42 -7.52 11.21 3.49
CA ARG A 42 -8.70 10.48 3.03
C ARG A 42 -8.34 9.53 1.90
N GLY A 43 -9.06 8.40 1.87
CA GLY A 43 -8.92 7.41 0.80
C GLY A 43 -7.99 6.27 1.19
N ASP A 44 -7.36 5.71 0.19
CA ASP A 44 -6.50 4.53 0.20
C ASP A 44 -5.42 4.69 -0.88
N GLU A 45 -4.63 3.66 -1.15
CA GLU A 45 -3.59 3.68 -2.18
C GLU A 45 -4.08 4.04 -3.58
N SER A 46 -5.39 3.93 -3.82
CA SER A 46 -6.01 4.25 -5.12
C SER A 46 -6.63 5.65 -5.19
N THR A 47 -7.05 6.20 -4.03
CA THR A 47 -7.86 7.43 -3.98
C THR A 47 -7.38 8.43 -2.92
N ARG A 48 -6.09 8.37 -2.58
CA ARG A 48 -5.49 9.19 -1.52
C ARG A 48 -5.56 10.70 -1.78
N ILE A 49 -6.11 11.45 -0.83
CA ILE A 49 -6.24 12.90 -0.90
C ILE A 49 -6.06 13.50 0.49
N LYS A 50 -5.19 14.51 0.59
CA LYS A 50 -5.12 15.37 1.77
C LYS A 50 -6.19 16.46 1.67
N THR A 51 -6.89 16.72 2.75
CA THR A 51 -7.91 17.80 2.83
C THR A 51 -7.67 18.66 4.06
N THR A 52 -8.13 19.90 4.02
CA THR A 52 -8.34 20.68 5.23
C THR A 52 -9.39 20.02 6.13
N THR A 53 -9.49 20.43 7.39
CA THR A 53 -10.46 19.91 8.35
C THR A 53 -11.91 20.12 7.92
N ASP A 54 -12.17 21.11 7.08
CA ASP A 54 -13.48 21.42 6.48
C ASP A 54 -13.68 20.77 5.08
N GLY A 55 -12.77 19.84 4.71
CA GLY A 55 -12.96 18.93 3.57
C GLY A 55 -12.52 19.46 2.21
N ARG A 56 -11.70 20.52 2.17
CA ARG A 56 -11.16 21.05 0.91
C ARG A 56 -9.87 20.32 0.56
N ALA A 57 -9.78 19.82 -0.67
CA ALA A 57 -8.57 19.18 -1.17
C ALA A 57 -7.38 20.15 -1.18
N ILE A 58 -6.22 19.65 -0.81
CA ILE A 58 -4.96 20.39 -0.77
C ILE A 58 -3.85 19.59 -1.43
N ILE A 59 -2.88 20.30 -1.97
CA ILE A 59 -1.68 19.75 -2.62
C ILE A 59 -0.51 20.72 -2.40
N GLN A 60 0.72 20.22 -2.41
CA GLN A 60 1.89 21.10 -2.45
C GLN A 60 2.15 21.58 -3.88
N ASP A 61 2.56 22.84 -4.00
CA ASP A 61 3.11 23.36 -5.26
C ASP A 61 4.62 23.08 -5.37
N GLU A 62 5.23 23.47 -6.49
CA GLU A 62 6.64 23.24 -6.77
C GLU A 62 7.60 23.92 -5.75
N GLU A 63 7.11 24.95 -5.04
CA GLU A 63 7.86 25.66 -3.99
C GLU A 63 7.60 25.07 -2.59
N GLY A 64 6.82 24.00 -2.49
CA GLY A 64 6.48 23.32 -1.24
C GLY A 64 5.34 23.97 -0.44
N TRP A 65 4.61 24.95 -0.99
CA TRP A 65 3.45 25.53 -0.31
C TRP A 65 2.21 24.63 -0.42
N TRP A 66 1.58 24.38 0.69
CA TRP A 66 0.25 23.76 0.73
C TRP A 66 -0.80 24.71 0.20
N CYS A 67 -1.32 24.39 -0.96
CA CYS A 67 -2.34 25.16 -1.68
C CYS A 67 -3.65 24.36 -1.79
N TYR A 68 -4.76 25.06 -2.02
CA TYR A 68 -6.00 24.37 -2.41
C TYR A 68 -5.81 23.69 -3.75
N ALA A 69 -6.31 22.45 -3.87
CA ALA A 69 -6.27 21.70 -5.12
C ALA A 69 -7.51 21.94 -5.98
N GLU A 70 -7.34 21.92 -7.28
CA GLU A 70 -8.42 21.85 -8.27
C GLU A 70 -8.25 20.53 -9.07
N PHE A 71 -9.35 20.09 -9.71
CA PHE A 71 -9.42 18.83 -10.47
C PHE A 71 -9.99 19.09 -11.87
N ASP A 72 -9.53 18.29 -12.85
CA ASP A 72 -10.18 18.22 -14.16
C ASP A 72 -11.29 17.16 -14.21
N GLU A 73 -11.91 17.02 -15.40
CA GLU A 73 -12.98 16.05 -15.63
C GLU A 73 -12.50 14.59 -15.55
N GLU A 74 -11.23 14.36 -15.74
CA GLU A 74 -10.57 13.05 -15.64
C GLU A 74 -10.13 12.71 -14.21
N GLY A 75 -10.09 13.68 -13.29
CA GLY A 75 -9.70 13.50 -11.89
C GLY A 75 -8.21 13.78 -11.60
N ARG A 76 -7.47 14.31 -12.57
CA ARG A 76 -6.09 14.80 -12.32
C ARG A 76 -6.17 16.07 -11.48
N ARG A 77 -5.21 16.22 -10.58
CA ARG A 77 -5.19 17.34 -9.62
C ARG A 77 -3.99 18.26 -9.85
N TRP A 78 -4.16 19.53 -9.55
CA TRP A 78 -3.08 20.52 -9.55
C TRP A 78 -3.28 21.57 -8.48
N SER A 79 -2.21 22.30 -8.17
CA SER A 79 -2.26 23.42 -7.25
C SER A 79 -3.02 24.61 -7.88
N SER A 80 -3.97 25.16 -7.15
CA SER A 80 -4.66 26.41 -7.55
C SER A 80 -3.76 27.66 -7.37
N GLY A 81 -2.59 27.52 -6.76
CA GLY A 81 -1.73 28.63 -6.35
C GLY A 81 -2.24 29.43 -5.14
N TRP A 82 -3.37 29.08 -4.55
CA TRP A 82 -3.92 29.76 -3.37
C TRP A 82 -3.61 28.97 -2.11
N ARG A 83 -2.75 29.56 -1.26
CA ARG A 83 -2.24 28.93 -0.04
C ARG A 83 -3.32 28.71 1.01
N VAL A 84 -3.25 27.55 1.66
CA VAL A 84 -4.11 27.23 2.81
C VAL A 84 -3.86 28.23 3.94
N GLY A 85 -4.94 28.78 4.50
CA GLY A 85 -4.88 29.80 5.54
C GLY A 85 -4.74 31.23 5.03
N GLY A 86 -4.52 31.43 3.72
CA GLY A 86 -4.46 32.75 3.09
C GLY A 86 -5.85 33.30 2.69
N LYS A 87 -5.87 34.54 2.20
CA LYS A 87 -7.10 35.11 1.59
C LYS A 87 -7.35 34.44 0.24
N THR A 88 -8.33 33.57 0.17
CA THR A 88 -8.63 32.77 -1.01
C THR A 88 -10.01 33.14 -1.59
N PRO A 89 -10.15 33.30 -2.92
CA PRO A 89 -11.45 33.55 -3.54
C PRO A 89 -12.43 32.42 -3.28
N GLN A 90 -13.70 32.78 -3.03
CA GLN A 90 -14.76 31.80 -2.75
C GLN A 90 -14.92 30.75 -3.85
N LYS A 91 -14.66 31.09 -5.11
CA LYS A 91 -14.71 30.17 -6.24
C LYS A 91 -13.68 29.04 -6.11
N VAL A 92 -12.45 29.34 -5.66
CA VAL A 92 -11.40 28.33 -5.42
C VAL A 92 -11.81 27.44 -4.24
N LEU A 93 -12.28 28.05 -3.15
CA LEU A 93 -12.74 27.31 -1.97
C LEU A 93 -13.90 26.37 -2.30
N SER A 94 -14.81 26.76 -3.19
CA SER A 94 -15.89 25.86 -3.64
C SER A 94 -15.38 24.72 -4.50
N ARG A 95 -14.51 24.99 -5.47
CA ARG A 95 -13.95 23.96 -6.36
C ARG A 95 -13.12 22.92 -5.62
N SER A 96 -12.37 23.33 -4.61
CA SER A 96 -11.54 22.41 -3.81
C SER A 96 -12.37 21.44 -2.94
N THR A 97 -13.70 21.63 -2.83
CA THR A 97 -14.62 20.66 -2.20
C THR A 97 -15.21 19.67 -3.20
N GLU A 98 -15.10 19.94 -4.50
CA GLU A 98 -15.66 19.12 -5.59
C GLU A 98 -14.68 18.02 -6.01
N ILE A 99 -14.36 17.11 -5.06
CA ILE A 99 -13.38 16.03 -5.27
C ILE A 99 -14.01 14.91 -6.11
N PRO A 100 -13.51 14.61 -7.30
CA PRO A 100 -14.10 13.61 -8.18
C PRO A 100 -13.64 12.18 -7.83
N TYR A 101 -13.88 11.71 -6.59
CA TYR A 101 -13.44 10.41 -6.08
C TYR A 101 -13.71 9.25 -7.03
N ARG A 102 -14.85 9.27 -7.72
CA ARG A 102 -15.19 8.21 -8.68
C ARG A 102 -14.22 8.17 -9.85
N LYS A 103 -13.82 9.35 -10.37
CA LYS A 103 -12.88 9.44 -11.48
C LYS A 103 -11.47 9.03 -11.08
N ILE A 104 -11.03 9.46 -9.89
CA ILE A 104 -9.75 9.06 -9.32
C ILE A 104 -9.70 7.52 -9.15
N ALA A 105 -10.75 6.93 -8.59
CA ALA A 105 -10.86 5.47 -8.46
C ALA A 105 -10.92 4.73 -9.82
N GLU A 106 -11.59 5.31 -10.82
CA GLU A 106 -11.62 4.75 -12.18
C GLU A 106 -10.22 4.75 -12.81
N MET A 107 -9.44 5.83 -12.68
CA MET A 107 -8.06 5.89 -13.16
C MET A 107 -7.16 4.86 -12.48
N ALA A 108 -7.26 4.74 -11.16
CA ALA A 108 -6.50 3.75 -10.40
C ALA A 108 -6.86 2.32 -10.82
N ARG A 109 -8.14 2.03 -11.06
CA ARG A 109 -8.58 0.72 -11.55
C ARG A 109 -8.01 0.38 -12.92
N PHE A 110 -7.98 1.34 -13.85
CA PHE A 110 -7.37 1.11 -15.18
C PHE A 110 -5.89 0.72 -15.05
N ARG A 111 -5.17 1.33 -14.12
CA ARG A 111 -3.77 1.01 -13.85
C ARG A 111 -3.58 -0.39 -13.29
N ASN A 112 -4.56 -0.88 -12.50
CA ASN A 112 -4.52 -2.16 -11.78
C ASN A 112 -5.31 -3.28 -12.49
N MET A 113 -5.61 -3.16 -13.77
CA MET A 113 -6.27 -4.19 -14.58
C MET A 113 -5.26 -4.98 -15.40
N HIS A 114 -5.42 -6.31 -15.44
CA HIS A 114 -4.72 -7.15 -16.41
C HIS A 114 -5.09 -6.75 -17.84
N GLU A 115 -4.23 -7.11 -18.82
CA GLU A 115 -4.51 -6.92 -20.25
C GLU A 115 -5.84 -7.55 -20.71
N ASP A 116 -6.29 -8.62 -20.04
CA ASP A 116 -7.56 -9.28 -20.29
C ASP A 116 -8.77 -8.58 -19.64
N GLY A 117 -8.57 -7.43 -19.00
CA GLY A 117 -9.61 -6.66 -18.33
C GLY A 117 -10.06 -7.20 -16.98
N ARG A 118 -9.35 -8.19 -16.42
CA ARG A 118 -9.66 -8.70 -15.09
C ARG A 118 -8.97 -7.88 -14.02
N LEU A 119 -9.69 -7.60 -12.94
CA LEU A 119 -9.07 -7.11 -11.71
C LEU A 119 -8.18 -8.21 -11.15
N SER A 120 -7.02 -7.83 -10.62
CA SER A 120 -6.19 -8.77 -9.87
C SER A 120 -7.03 -9.41 -8.76
N SER A 121 -7.19 -10.71 -8.82
CA SER A 121 -7.84 -11.47 -7.75
C SER A 121 -6.78 -11.85 -6.73
N ILE A 122 -7.14 -11.84 -5.46
CA ILE A 122 -6.24 -12.33 -4.41
C ILE A 122 -5.92 -13.79 -4.70
N PRO A 123 -4.65 -14.19 -4.70
CA PRO A 123 -4.25 -15.55 -4.99
C PRO A 123 -4.75 -16.54 -3.94
N GLY A 124 -5.03 -17.71 -4.42
CA GLY A 124 -4.92 -18.94 -3.67
C GLY A 124 -6.05 -19.26 -2.72
N LYS A 125 -6.90 -20.19 -3.11
CA LYS A 125 -7.64 -20.99 -2.14
C LYS A 125 -6.61 -21.74 -1.29
N ALA A 126 -6.58 -21.46 0.03
CA ALA A 126 -5.87 -22.33 0.96
C ALA A 126 -6.39 -23.77 0.78
N VAL A 127 -5.53 -24.65 0.27
CA VAL A 127 -5.90 -26.06 0.05
C VAL A 127 -5.50 -26.83 1.30
N THR A 128 -6.48 -27.15 2.14
CA THR A 128 -6.27 -28.14 3.20
C THR A 128 -6.25 -29.54 2.61
N ARG A 129 -5.13 -30.24 2.69
CA ARG A 129 -5.04 -31.66 2.40
C ARG A 129 -5.21 -32.43 3.72
N ASN A 130 -6.23 -33.29 3.80
CA ASN A 130 -6.43 -34.28 4.87
C ASN A 130 -6.51 -33.72 6.32
N GLY A 131 -6.97 -32.49 6.53
CA GLY A 131 -7.12 -31.92 7.89
C GLY A 131 -5.83 -31.35 8.50
N GLU A 132 -4.73 -31.36 7.78
CA GLU A 132 -3.51 -30.64 8.14
C GLU A 132 -3.63 -29.16 7.75
N ALA A 133 -2.97 -28.27 8.51
CA ALA A 133 -2.92 -26.86 8.18
C ALA A 133 -2.26 -26.67 6.80
N ALA A 134 -2.83 -25.78 5.97
CA ALA A 134 -2.15 -25.34 4.77
C ALA A 134 -0.98 -24.43 5.20
N ILE A 135 0.22 -24.73 4.70
CA ILE A 135 1.39 -23.86 4.92
C ILE A 135 1.39 -22.80 3.84
N LYS A 136 1.63 -21.55 4.23
CA LYS A 136 1.87 -20.43 3.34
C LYS A 136 3.22 -19.79 3.69
N HIS A 137 4.10 -19.75 2.70
CA HIS A 137 5.40 -19.13 2.84
C HIS A 137 5.33 -17.67 2.37
N GLY A 138 6.01 -16.78 3.08
CA GLY A 138 6.14 -15.38 2.73
C GLY A 138 7.57 -14.93 2.88
N ILE A 139 8.19 -14.46 1.80
CA ILE A 139 9.47 -13.79 1.86
C ILE A 139 9.26 -12.30 2.17
N VAL A 140 9.97 -11.79 3.15
CA VAL A 140 10.03 -10.37 3.49
C VAL A 140 11.39 -9.83 3.10
N ILE A 141 11.43 -8.99 2.08
CA ILE A 141 12.65 -8.33 1.61
C ILE A 141 12.78 -7.00 2.34
N LEU A 142 13.93 -6.79 3.01
CA LEU A 142 14.25 -5.52 3.66
C LEU A 142 14.96 -4.60 2.68
N ALA A 143 14.23 -3.62 2.14
CA ALA A 143 14.73 -2.69 1.14
C ALA A 143 15.00 -1.30 1.74
N GLN A 144 16.24 -0.84 1.71
CA GLN A 144 16.58 0.53 2.06
C GLN A 144 16.92 1.33 0.80
N PHE A 145 16.66 2.63 0.87
CA PHE A 145 16.98 3.54 -0.23
C PHE A 145 18.42 4.01 -0.13
N ARG A 146 18.93 4.59 -1.21
CA ARG A 146 20.28 5.17 -1.22
C ARG A 146 20.46 6.31 -0.20
N ASP A 147 19.37 7.00 0.14
CA ASP A 147 19.32 8.15 1.04
C ASP A 147 18.63 7.88 2.38
N VAL A 148 17.94 6.75 2.54
CA VAL A 148 17.22 6.39 3.76
C VAL A 148 17.52 4.95 4.13
N SER A 149 18.07 4.73 5.33
CA SER A 149 18.41 3.40 5.86
C SER A 149 17.49 2.98 7.00
N PHE A 150 17.40 1.68 7.24
CA PHE A 150 16.70 1.14 8.40
C PHE A 150 17.34 1.61 9.71
N LYS A 151 16.48 1.85 10.72
CA LYS A 151 16.87 2.11 12.11
C LYS A 151 16.85 0.84 12.97
N HIS A 152 16.24 -0.22 12.47
CA HIS A 152 16.06 -1.50 13.12
C HIS A 152 16.86 -2.58 12.40
N SER A 153 17.29 -3.59 13.13
CA SER A 153 18.02 -4.72 12.59
C SER A 153 17.10 -5.74 11.94
N ARG A 154 17.64 -6.61 11.10
CA ARG A 154 16.90 -7.77 10.57
C ARG A 154 16.23 -8.58 11.66
N SER A 155 16.93 -8.83 12.78
CA SER A 155 16.38 -9.59 13.91
C SER A 155 15.17 -8.91 14.58
N ASP A 156 15.05 -7.59 14.52
CA ASP A 156 13.86 -6.90 15.02
C ASP A 156 12.64 -7.19 14.12
N PHE A 157 12.84 -7.28 12.81
CA PHE A 157 11.79 -7.67 11.86
C PHE A 157 11.43 -9.15 11.98
N GLU A 158 12.42 -10.04 12.16
CA GLU A 158 12.16 -11.45 12.43
C GLU A 158 11.33 -11.63 13.71
N ALA A 159 11.66 -10.88 14.77
CA ALA A 159 10.87 -10.90 16.01
C ALA A 159 9.44 -10.39 15.82
N LEU A 160 9.25 -9.27 15.10
CA LEU A 160 7.94 -8.74 14.75
C LEU A 160 7.07 -9.77 14.01
N LEU A 161 7.68 -10.55 13.13
CA LEU A 161 6.96 -11.49 12.28
C LEU A 161 6.67 -12.82 12.97
N THR A 162 7.59 -13.35 13.79
CA THR A 162 7.54 -14.74 14.23
C THR A 162 7.66 -14.99 15.72
N GLN A 163 8.13 -14.01 16.51
CA GLN A 163 8.37 -14.22 17.94
C GLN A 163 7.06 -14.41 18.70
N GLU A 164 6.95 -15.53 19.45
CA GLU A 164 5.84 -15.75 20.35
C GLU A 164 5.82 -14.71 21.50
N GLY A 165 4.63 -14.15 21.77
CA GLY A 165 4.44 -13.13 22.79
C GLY A 165 5.12 -11.80 22.47
N TYR A 166 5.34 -11.48 21.20
CA TYR A 166 5.94 -10.19 20.79
C TYR A 166 5.12 -9.01 21.30
N SER A 167 5.79 -8.08 22.00
CA SER A 167 5.10 -6.95 22.65
C SER A 167 5.83 -5.61 22.52
N ALA A 168 6.87 -5.53 21.69
CA ALA A 168 7.56 -4.26 21.45
C ALA A 168 6.64 -3.26 20.75
N HIS A 169 6.87 -1.98 20.99
CA HIS A 169 6.14 -0.86 20.37
C HIS A 169 4.60 -0.91 20.56
N GLY A 170 4.11 -1.59 21.62
CA GLY A 170 2.68 -1.72 21.89
C GLY A 170 1.97 -2.83 21.12
N ALA A 171 2.71 -3.71 20.45
CA ALA A 171 2.16 -4.89 19.81
C ALA A 171 1.59 -5.86 20.85
N ILE A 172 0.56 -6.62 20.45
CA ILE A 172 -0.12 -7.64 21.29
C ILE A 172 0.13 -9.06 20.74
N GLY A 173 1.20 -9.25 20.00
CA GLY A 173 1.61 -10.49 19.36
C GLY A 173 2.42 -10.21 18.09
N SER A 174 3.03 -11.26 17.53
CA SER A 174 3.70 -11.22 16.22
C SER A 174 2.68 -11.35 15.08
N ALA A 175 3.13 -11.10 13.83
CA ALA A 175 2.31 -11.32 12.65
C ALA A 175 1.84 -12.78 12.55
N LYS A 176 2.74 -13.74 12.87
CA LYS A 176 2.38 -15.17 12.90
C LYS A 176 1.25 -15.45 13.89
N GLU A 177 1.34 -14.95 15.12
CA GLU A 177 0.29 -15.13 16.13
C GLU A 177 -1.05 -14.52 15.69
N TYR A 178 -1.01 -13.36 15.02
CA TYR A 178 -2.20 -12.75 14.44
C TYR A 178 -2.86 -13.67 13.40
N PHE A 179 -2.09 -14.19 12.44
CA PHE A 179 -2.62 -15.08 11.41
C PHE A 179 -3.11 -16.41 12.00
N ASP A 180 -2.38 -17.00 12.93
CA ASP A 180 -2.79 -18.22 13.63
C ASP A 180 -4.15 -18.04 14.33
N ALA A 181 -4.37 -16.88 14.95
CA ALA A 181 -5.66 -16.55 15.59
C ALA A 181 -6.78 -16.35 14.56
N GLN A 182 -6.49 -15.70 13.42
CA GLN A 182 -7.50 -15.46 12.37
C GLN A 182 -7.92 -16.74 11.66
N PHE A 183 -6.99 -17.64 11.38
CA PHE A 183 -7.27 -18.86 10.62
C PHE A 183 -7.57 -20.08 11.50
N GLY A 184 -7.47 -19.96 12.82
CA GLY A 184 -7.79 -21.01 13.77
C GLY A 184 -7.02 -22.32 13.52
N GLY A 185 -5.75 -22.21 13.17
CA GLY A 185 -4.86 -23.34 12.87
C GLY A 185 -5.08 -24.04 11.52
N LYS A 186 -5.93 -23.48 10.66
CA LYS A 186 -6.18 -24.04 9.30
C LYS A 186 -5.13 -23.60 8.27
N VAL A 187 -4.46 -22.51 8.53
CA VAL A 187 -3.35 -21.96 7.73
C VAL A 187 -2.22 -21.61 8.70
N GLU A 188 -1.03 -22.07 8.38
CA GLU A 188 0.20 -21.71 9.06
C GLU A 188 1.02 -20.78 8.15
N PHE A 189 1.32 -19.57 8.62
CA PHE A 189 2.22 -18.66 7.91
C PHE A 189 3.65 -18.84 8.40
N ARG A 190 4.57 -18.99 7.46
CA ARG A 190 6.01 -19.03 7.68
C ARG A 190 6.64 -17.84 6.97
N PHE A 191 7.34 -17.01 7.73
CA PHE A 191 7.99 -15.83 7.21
C PHE A 191 9.50 -16.01 7.24
N ASP A 192 10.13 -15.78 6.10
CA ASP A 192 11.56 -15.62 5.98
C ASP A 192 11.89 -14.15 5.75
N VAL A 193 13.01 -13.67 6.30
CA VAL A 193 13.43 -12.27 6.20
C VAL A 193 14.79 -12.21 5.52
N SER A 194 14.90 -11.44 4.44
CA SER A 194 16.16 -11.25 3.73
C SER A 194 17.20 -10.48 4.55
N ASP A 195 18.43 -10.49 4.11
CA ASP A 195 19.35 -9.41 4.46
C ASP A 195 18.87 -8.09 3.86
N VAL A 196 19.40 -6.97 4.37
CA VAL A 196 19.02 -5.64 3.87
C VAL A 196 19.65 -5.41 2.49
N VAL A 197 18.80 -5.19 1.49
CA VAL A 197 19.25 -4.74 0.16
C VAL A 197 19.20 -3.22 0.06
N THR A 198 20.15 -2.62 -0.66
CA THR A 198 20.18 -1.17 -0.90
C THR A 198 19.76 -0.89 -2.34
N LEU A 199 18.60 -0.26 -2.49
CA LEU A 199 18.03 0.12 -3.78
C LEU A 199 18.91 1.15 -4.49
N PRO A 200 18.99 1.13 -5.85
CA PRO A 200 19.80 2.08 -6.61
C PRO A 200 19.27 3.52 -6.59
N GLY A 201 17.98 3.71 -6.33
CA GLY A 201 17.31 5.00 -6.25
C GLY A 201 17.22 5.57 -4.85
N THR A 202 16.85 6.85 -4.78
CA THR A 202 16.43 7.52 -3.55
C THR A 202 14.97 7.20 -3.23
N ARG A 203 14.52 7.46 -2.01
CA ARG A 203 13.10 7.31 -1.65
C ARG A 203 12.20 8.08 -2.62
N LYS A 204 12.57 9.30 -2.96
CA LYS A 204 11.84 10.16 -3.89
C LYS A 204 11.76 9.59 -5.31
N ASP A 205 12.79 8.91 -5.78
CA ASP A 205 12.78 8.33 -7.13
C ASP A 205 11.66 7.29 -7.30
N TYR A 206 11.27 6.60 -6.24
CA TYR A 206 10.22 5.60 -6.24
C TYR A 206 8.86 6.14 -5.74
N GLY A 207 8.87 6.99 -4.71
CA GLY A 207 7.69 7.39 -3.96
C GLY A 207 7.08 8.73 -4.35
N ALA A 208 7.85 9.62 -5.00
CA ALA A 208 7.27 10.93 -5.35
C ALA A 208 5.98 10.79 -6.16
N ASN A 209 4.97 11.54 -5.77
CA ASN A 209 3.68 11.51 -6.43
C ASN A 209 3.72 12.12 -7.83
N ASP A 210 3.08 11.45 -8.78
CA ASP A 210 2.80 11.97 -10.12
C ASP A 210 1.63 12.98 -10.09
N GLU A 211 1.28 13.55 -11.25
CA GLU A 211 0.18 14.50 -11.42
C GLU A 211 -1.20 13.95 -10.97
N SER A 212 -1.36 12.62 -10.93
CA SER A 212 -2.56 11.97 -10.42
C SER A 212 -2.52 11.74 -8.91
N GLY A 213 -1.37 12.02 -8.28
CA GLY A 213 -1.13 11.80 -6.86
C GLY A 213 -0.86 10.36 -6.50
N GLN A 214 -0.29 9.61 -7.40
CA GLN A 214 0.14 8.24 -7.19
C GLN A 214 1.67 8.19 -7.16
N ASP A 215 2.25 7.21 -6.44
CA ASP A 215 3.69 7.00 -6.45
C ASP A 215 4.20 6.82 -7.87
N ASN A 216 5.35 7.40 -8.14
CA ASN A 216 5.92 7.46 -9.48
C ASN A 216 6.39 6.09 -9.97
N ALA A 217 7.05 5.30 -9.11
CA ALA A 217 7.66 4.04 -9.51
C ALA A 217 7.63 2.93 -8.43
N PRO A 218 6.50 2.68 -7.75
CA PRO A 218 6.45 1.72 -6.65
C PRO A 218 6.68 0.28 -7.11
N ALA A 219 6.19 -0.09 -8.30
CA ALA A 219 6.47 -1.41 -8.88
C ALA A 219 7.95 -1.61 -9.22
N THR A 220 8.63 -0.56 -9.68
CA THR A 220 10.08 -0.60 -9.93
C THR A 220 10.85 -0.85 -8.64
N MET A 221 10.41 -0.26 -7.51
CA MET A 221 10.99 -0.51 -6.20
C MET A 221 10.94 -2.01 -5.85
N ILE A 222 9.80 -2.65 -6.04
CA ILE A 222 9.63 -4.10 -5.77
C ILE A 222 10.54 -4.93 -6.67
N ILE A 223 10.58 -4.62 -7.98
CA ILE A 223 11.42 -5.32 -8.96
C ILE A 223 12.90 -5.20 -8.59
N ASP A 224 13.36 -4.00 -8.25
CA ASP A 224 14.75 -3.77 -7.85
C ASP A 224 15.07 -4.50 -6.55
N ALA A 225 14.17 -4.49 -5.57
CA ALA A 225 14.34 -5.22 -4.31
C ALA A 225 14.47 -6.74 -4.54
N CYS A 226 13.58 -7.32 -5.35
CA CYS A 226 13.61 -8.75 -5.67
C CYS A 226 14.91 -9.12 -6.40
N ARG A 227 15.30 -8.36 -7.43
CA ARG A 227 16.54 -8.61 -8.17
C ARG A 227 17.80 -8.54 -7.33
N LEU A 228 17.82 -7.62 -6.35
CA LEU A 228 18.96 -7.52 -5.44
C LEU A 228 19.00 -8.65 -4.43
N ALA A 229 17.87 -9.21 -4.07
CA ALA A 229 17.76 -10.33 -3.15
C ALA A 229 17.94 -11.70 -3.81
N ASP A 230 17.80 -11.80 -5.13
CA ASP A 230 17.79 -13.02 -5.94
C ASP A 230 19.07 -13.87 -5.79
N ALA A 231 20.21 -13.21 -5.57
CA ALA A 231 21.48 -13.92 -5.35
C ALA A 231 21.55 -14.76 -4.05
N ASP A 232 20.70 -14.41 -3.08
CA ASP A 232 20.71 -14.98 -1.72
C ASP A 232 19.41 -15.73 -1.38
N ILE A 233 18.38 -15.63 -2.22
CA ILE A 233 17.04 -16.19 -1.99
C ILE A 233 16.64 -17.09 -3.16
N ASP A 234 16.32 -18.34 -2.86
CA ASP A 234 15.65 -19.24 -3.80
C ASP A 234 14.14 -18.92 -3.79
N PHE A 235 13.69 -18.12 -4.74
CA PHE A 235 12.30 -17.69 -4.82
C PHE A 235 11.33 -18.82 -5.14
N SER A 236 11.79 -19.94 -5.70
CA SER A 236 10.94 -21.11 -5.95
C SER A 236 10.35 -21.73 -4.67
N MET A 237 10.93 -21.43 -3.52
CA MET A 237 10.43 -21.87 -2.21
C MET A 237 9.13 -21.17 -1.79
N TYR A 238 8.72 -20.09 -2.49
CA TYR A 238 7.54 -19.27 -2.18
C TYR A 238 6.42 -19.41 -3.21
N ASP A 239 6.49 -20.45 -4.04
CA ASP A 239 5.45 -20.96 -4.92
C ASP A 239 4.77 -22.16 -4.25
N ASP A 240 3.81 -21.89 -3.37
CA ASP A 240 3.19 -22.94 -2.53
C ASP A 240 2.23 -23.86 -3.29
N ASP A 241 1.73 -23.44 -4.45
CA ASP A 241 0.80 -24.25 -5.26
C ASP A 241 1.43 -24.82 -6.55
N SER A 242 2.70 -24.52 -6.78
CA SER A 242 3.54 -25.02 -7.87
C SER A 242 3.00 -24.66 -9.26
N ASP A 243 2.49 -23.44 -9.40
CA ASP A 243 2.01 -22.91 -10.67
C ASP A 243 3.08 -22.13 -11.47
N GLY A 244 4.26 -21.92 -10.87
CA GLY A 244 5.39 -21.21 -11.43
C GLY A 244 5.36 -19.71 -11.14
N GLU A 245 4.46 -19.25 -10.29
CA GLU A 245 4.39 -17.87 -9.82
C GLU A 245 4.62 -17.81 -8.31
N ILE A 246 5.33 -16.79 -7.83
CA ILE A 246 5.53 -16.57 -6.41
C ILE A 246 4.22 -16.06 -5.81
N ASP A 247 3.69 -16.77 -4.81
CA ASP A 247 2.41 -16.44 -4.18
C ASP A 247 2.41 -15.06 -3.50
N ASN A 248 3.47 -14.76 -2.70
CA ASN A 248 3.55 -13.54 -1.92
C ASN A 248 4.99 -13.08 -1.71
N VAL A 249 5.26 -11.83 -2.05
CA VAL A 249 6.47 -11.10 -1.69
C VAL A 249 6.08 -9.89 -0.86
N PHE A 250 6.66 -9.76 0.33
CA PHE A 250 6.53 -8.57 1.15
C PHE A 250 7.81 -7.75 1.05
N VAL A 251 7.70 -6.48 0.75
CA VAL A 251 8.85 -5.57 0.78
C VAL A 251 8.64 -4.58 1.90
N PHE A 252 9.49 -4.65 2.92
CA PHE A 252 9.54 -3.63 3.96
C PHE A 252 10.57 -2.60 3.53
N PHE A 253 10.15 -1.38 3.33
CA PHE A 253 11.04 -0.29 2.95
C PHE A 253 11.43 0.58 4.13
N ALA A 254 12.63 1.16 4.06
CA ALA A 254 13.14 2.03 5.11
C ALA A 254 12.50 3.43 5.04
N GLY A 255 12.21 4.00 6.19
CA GLY A 255 11.70 5.36 6.31
C GLY A 255 10.23 5.44 6.72
N GLU A 256 9.61 6.56 6.38
CA GLU A 256 8.23 6.87 6.71
C GLU A 256 7.32 6.50 5.56
N ASP A 257 6.06 6.19 5.89
CA ASP A 257 5.00 5.78 4.96
C ASP A 257 4.05 6.96 4.72
N GLU A 258 3.74 7.25 3.46
CA GLU A 258 2.78 8.31 3.13
C GLU A 258 1.38 7.98 3.68
N ALA A 259 0.96 6.72 3.74
CA ALA A 259 -0.31 6.31 4.33
C ALA A 259 -0.41 6.66 5.81
N GLU A 260 0.72 6.73 6.53
CA GLU A 260 0.82 7.17 7.92
C GLU A 260 0.96 8.69 8.08
N GLY A 261 0.96 9.45 6.99
CA GLY A 261 0.94 10.89 6.98
C GLY A 261 2.28 11.56 6.70
N ALA A 262 3.25 10.82 6.21
CA ALA A 262 4.47 11.39 5.68
C ALA A 262 4.22 12.26 4.43
N ASP A 263 5.26 12.91 3.92
CA ASP A 263 5.14 13.76 2.74
C ASP A 263 4.94 12.94 1.44
N GLU A 264 4.61 13.64 0.35
CA GLU A 264 4.30 13.05 -0.95
C GLU A 264 5.55 12.53 -1.71
N GLU A 265 6.73 12.58 -1.12
CA GLU A 265 7.95 11.95 -1.60
C GLU A 265 8.17 10.55 -1.02
N CYS A 266 7.29 10.12 -0.08
CA CYS A 266 7.32 8.80 0.52
C CYS A 266 6.44 7.81 -0.26
N ILE A 267 6.79 6.54 -0.18
CA ILE A 267 5.95 5.45 -0.71
C ILE A 267 4.66 5.37 0.12
N TRP A 268 3.54 5.19 -0.54
CA TRP A 268 2.31 4.72 0.07
C TRP A 268 2.31 3.19 0.10
N SER A 269 2.20 2.58 1.27
CA SER A 269 2.09 1.12 1.38
C SER A 269 0.90 0.59 0.58
N HIS A 270 1.13 -0.43 -0.24
CA HIS A 270 0.14 -0.97 -1.18
C HIS A 270 0.30 -2.49 -1.34
N ALA A 271 -0.70 -3.13 -1.93
CA ALA A 271 -0.68 -4.55 -2.28
C ALA A 271 -1.21 -4.73 -3.71
N TRP A 272 -0.33 -5.17 -4.62
CA TRP A 272 -0.65 -5.39 -6.04
C TRP A 272 0.00 -6.65 -6.57
N TYR A 273 -0.47 -7.09 -7.73
CA TYR A 273 0.34 -7.94 -8.60
C TYR A 273 1.38 -7.07 -9.32
N ILE A 274 2.60 -7.59 -9.40
CA ILE A 274 3.71 -6.85 -10.03
C ILE A 274 3.40 -6.46 -11.48
N TYR A 275 2.71 -7.33 -12.22
CA TYR A 275 2.27 -7.06 -13.59
C TYR A 275 1.42 -5.79 -13.69
N ASN A 276 0.50 -5.57 -12.75
CA ASN A 276 -0.39 -4.41 -12.78
C ASN A 276 0.36 -3.09 -12.59
N GLY A 277 1.37 -3.08 -11.74
CA GLY A 277 2.16 -1.88 -11.48
C GLY A 277 3.24 -1.62 -12.52
N ALA A 278 3.89 -2.67 -13.03
CA ALA A 278 5.01 -2.57 -13.97
C ALA A 278 4.60 -2.73 -15.44
N GLY A 279 3.43 -3.33 -15.72
CA GLY A 279 3.02 -3.70 -17.08
C GLY A 279 3.75 -4.91 -17.65
N TYR A 280 4.55 -5.61 -16.85
CA TYR A 280 5.23 -6.85 -17.22
C TYR A 280 5.51 -7.71 -15.99
N SER A 281 5.61 -9.02 -16.17
CA SER A 281 6.11 -9.95 -15.15
C SER A 281 7.62 -10.01 -15.19
N MET A 282 8.25 -10.31 -14.04
CA MET A 282 9.67 -10.59 -13.96
C MET A 282 9.91 -12.07 -13.67
N SER A 283 11.04 -12.60 -14.13
CA SER A 283 11.55 -13.91 -13.71
C SER A 283 12.67 -13.72 -12.70
N LEU A 284 12.71 -14.59 -11.71
CA LEU A 284 13.75 -14.79 -10.72
C LEU A 284 14.24 -16.23 -10.84
N ASP A 285 15.47 -16.50 -10.42
CA ASP A 285 16.09 -17.84 -10.51
C ASP A 285 15.60 -18.80 -9.42
#